data_c798e1a510962a6f2445571826ea37a9
#
_entry.id   c798e1a510962a6f2445571826ea37a9
#
_cell.length_a   1.000
_cell.length_b   1.000
_cell.length_c   1.000
_cell.angle_alpha   90.00
_cell.angle_beta   90.00
_cell.angle_gamma   90.00
#
_symmetry.space_group_name_H-M   'P 1'
#
loop_
_entity.id
_entity.type
_entity.pdbx_description
1 polymer ?
#
loop_
_entity_poly.entity_id
_entity_poly.type
_entity_poly.pdbx_seq_one_letter_code
_entity_poly.pdbx_strand_id
1 'polypeptide(L)'
;MRKNAMWTLGFGLWLVMGVLPARAQFGQMQGLVKDEEGKPKANAVVSIDREDIRGHYEVKTDKNGKFFHAGLPLGRFSVSVKQKNGQDFKIGGIQTRMSEPASVEIDLQQEVMRAQAASQGIQVQGGANAPKLSEEQMAQIQAAAKERDEQIKKRQALTGKFESGMEAMKAKNYDQAITDLTAAAEVDPTQHVVFAQLGEAYGGKAAAARGDEKKQLYEKSMEAYQKALTMKADDASYHNNFALALANAGKLQEAQAELVKAAELDPPNGGRYFFNLGAVLINTNHIKEATEAFKKATESDPNFADAYFQLGVTLTGMASVDPSTGAIVPAPGTKEALEKYLQLAPSGPNAAAAKSLLETISGSVTTQVGGSSGQQQQRRR
;
A
#
# COMPACT_ATOMS: atom_id res chain seq x y z
N MET A 1 52.22 -97.00 -63.81
CA MET A 1 52.93 -95.75 -64.08
C MET A 1 52.80 -94.89 -62.78
N ARG A 2 53.90 -94.57 -62.26
CA ARG A 2 54.00 -94.03 -60.89
C ARG A 2 53.60 -92.55 -60.75
N LYS A 3 52.80 -92.19 -59.71
CA LYS A 3 52.51 -90.80 -59.30
C LYS A 3 53.09 -90.56 -57.93
N ASN A 4 54.01 -89.65 -57.87
CA ASN A 4 54.61 -89.18 -56.63
C ASN A 4 53.67 -88.10 -56.01
N ALA A 5 53.27 -88.24 -54.75
CA ALA A 5 52.59 -87.24 -54.00
C ALA A 5 53.61 -86.55 -53.08
N MET A 6 53.73 -85.22 -53.22
CA MET A 6 54.57 -84.36 -52.39
C MET A 6 53.68 -83.71 -51.28
N TRP A 7 54.03 -83.93 -50.05
CA TRP A 7 53.43 -83.35 -48.85
C TRP A 7 54.09 -81.99 -48.56
N THR A 8 53.34 -80.91 -48.57
CA THR A 8 53.79 -79.63 -48.06
C THR A 8 53.17 -79.37 -46.70
N LEU A 9 53.98 -79.32 -45.64
CA LEU A 9 53.66 -78.89 -44.30
C LEU A 9 53.47 -77.35 -44.31
N GLY A 10 52.24 -76.89 -44.09
CA GLY A 10 51.95 -75.49 -43.87
C GLY A 10 52.03 -75.16 -42.36
N PHE A 11 53.03 -74.38 -41.96
CA PHE A 11 53.15 -73.80 -40.63
C PHE A 11 52.15 -72.68 -40.51
N GLY A 12 51.02 -72.88 -39.79
CA GLY A 12 50.04 -71.83 -39.43
C GLY A 12 50.58 -71.05 -38.25
N LEU A 13 51.01 -69.83 -38.50
CA LEU A 13 51.42 -68.89 -37.45
C LEU A 13 50.13 -68.33 -36.80
N TRP A 14 49.77 -68.81 -35.62
CA TRP A 14 48.72 -68.25 -34.78
C TRP A 14 49.24 -66.97 -34.16
N LEU A 15 48.79 -65.82 -34.69
CA LEU A 15 49.01 -64.53 -34.08
C LEU A 15 48.02 -64.40 -32.93
N VAL A 16 48.48 -64.69 -31.71
CA VAL A 16 47.75 -64.35 -30.47
C VAL A 16 47.79 -62.84 -30.32
N MET A 17 46.80 -62.15 -30.81
CA MET A 17 46.58 -60.77 -30.38
C MET A 17 46.23 -60.78 -28.90
N GLY A 18 47.24 -60.57 -28.07
CA GLY A 18 47.02 -60.23 -26.68
C GLY A 18 46.24 -58.91 -26.57
N VAL A 19 45.00 -59.06 -26.21
CA VAL A 19 44.20 -57.89 -25.76
C VAL A 19 44.84 -57.37 -24.46
N LEU A 20 45.73 -56.41 -24.60
CA LEU A 20 46.22 -55.67 -23.42
C LEU A 20 45.03 -55.08 -22.71
N PRO A 21 44.84 -55.37 -21.41
CA PRO A 21 43.79 -54.71 -20.69
C PRO A 21 44.00 -53.19 -20.79
N ALA A 22 43.02 -52.48 -21.36
CA ALA A 22 43.06 -51.05 -21.35
C ALA A 22 43.17 -50.60 -19.89
N ARG A 23 44.38 -50.15 -19.49
CA ARG A 23 44.59 -49.57 -18.15
C ARG A 23 43.62 -48.39 -18.08
N ALA A 24 42.57 -48.51 -17.30
CA ALA A 24 41.65 -47.42 -17.03
C ALA A 24 42.51 -46.28 -16.47
N GLN A 25 42.50 -45.17 -17.22
CA GLN A 25 43.23 -43.98 -16.84
C GLN A 25 42.32 -43.20 -15.88
N PHE A 26 42.79 -43.09 -14.65
CA PHE A 26 42.07 -42.40 -13.59
C PHE A 26 42.69 -41.04 -13.31
N GLY A 27 41.84 -40.05 -13.16
CA GLY A 27 42.18 -38.74 -12.65
C GLY A 27 41.87 -38.59 -11.16
N GLN A 28 42.25 -37.48 -10.64
CA GLN A 28 42.04 -37.11 -9.24
C GLN A 28 41.33 -35.76 -9.18
N MET A 29 40.56 -35.52 -8.10
CA MET A 29 39.93 -34.24 -7.81
C MET A 29 40.15 -33.91 -6.34
N GLN A 30 40.49 -32.66 -6.09
CA GLN A 30 40.64 -32.11 -4.75
C GLN A 30 39.98 -30.77 -4.66
N GLY A 31 39.65 -30.34 -3.46
CA GLY A 31 39.06 -28.99 -3.31
C GLY A 31 38.92 -28.55 -1.88
N LEU A 32 38.42 -27.35 -1.76
CA LEU A 32 38.08 -26.69 -0.51
C LEU A 32 36.63 -26.24 -0.57
N VAL A 33 35.90 -26.53 0.49
CA VAL A 33 34.53 -26.02 0.69
C VAL A 33 34.52 -25.07 1.86
N LYS A 34 34.04 -23.82 1.62
CA LYS A 34 33.73 -22.83 2.64
C LYS A 34 32.24 -22.73 2.81
N ASP A 35 31.78 -22.50 4.03
CA ASP A 35 30.38 -22.30 4.36
C ASP A 35 29.91 -20.89 3.96
N GLU A 36 28.67 -20.58 4.30
CA GLU A 36 28.00 -19.32 4.01
C GLU A 36 28.57 -18.12 4.80
N GLU A 37 29.37 -18.38 5.83
CA GLU A 37 30.16 -17.43 6.61
C GLU A 37 31.62 -17.31 6.16
N GLY A 38 32.03 -18.05 5.12
CA GLY A 38 33.41 -18.07 4.61
C GLY A 38 34.36 -18.97 5.41
N LYS A 39 33.88 -19.74 6.37
CA LYS A 39 34.68 -20.67 7.17
C LYS A 39 34.77 -22.04 6.50
N PRO A 40 35.84 -22.83 6.78
CA PRO A 40 35.93 -24.21 6.29
C PRO A 40 34.73 -25.05 6.70
N LYS A 41 34.02 -25.65 5.72
CA LYS A 41 32.82 -26.47 5.96
C LYS A 41 33.24 -27.93 6.18
N ALA A 42 33.36 -28.34 7.43
CA ALA A 42 33.68 -29.71 7.80
C ALA A 42 32.51 -30.68 7.59
N ASN A 43 32.79 -31.93 7.25
CA ASN A 43 31.81 -33.00 7.03
C ASN A 43 30.75 -32.71 5.95
N ALA A 44 31.02 -31.77 5.05
CA ALA A 44 30.13 -31.50 3.92
C ALA A 44 30.22 -32.67 2.93
N VAL A 45 29.07 -33.16 2.49
CA VAL A 45 28.99 -34.13 1.41
C VAL A 45 29.17 -33.37 0.09
N VAL A 46 30.21 -33.74 -0.63
CA VAL A 46 30.55 -33.23 -1.96
C VAL A 46 30.15 -34.29 -2.95
N SER A 47 29.12 -34.03 -3.75
CA SER A 47 28.71 -34.91 -4.84
C SER A 47 29.45 -34.54 -6.11
N ILE A 48 30.02 -35.55 -6.80
CA ILE A 48 30.81 -35.41 -8.02
C ILE A 48 30.08 -36.19 -9.12
N ASP A 49 29.43 -35.50 -10.02
CA ASP A 49 28.63 -36.08 -11.08
C ASP A 49 29.31 -35.92 -12.43
N ARG A 50 29.36 -37.00 -13.19
CA ARG A 50 29.91 -36.97 -14.55
C ARG A 50 28.91 -36.38 -15.51
N GLU A 51 29.38 -35.48 -16.40
CA GLU A 51 28.48 -34.70 -17.31
C GLU A 51 28.28 -35.36 -18.70
N ASP A 52 29.24 -36.19 -19.11
CA ASP A 52 29.24 -36.81 -20.44
C ASP A 52 28.60 -38.22 -20.48
N ILE A 53 28.70 -38.98 -19.38
CA ILE A 53 28.04 -40.27 -19.21
C ILE A 53 27.56 -40.43 -17.76
N ARG A 54 26.76 -41.44 -17.47
CA ARG A 54 26.27 -41.71 -16.13
C ARG A 54 27.43 -42.08 -15.19
N GLY A 55 27.60 -41.32 -14.11
CA GLY A 55 28.58 -41.58 -13.04
C GLY A 55 28.37 -40.60 -11.90
N HIS A 56 28.27 -41.13 -10.67
CA HIS A 56 28.05 -40.36 -9.44
C HIS A 56 29.02 -40.85 -8.38
N TYR A 57 29.70 -39.93 -7.71
CA TYR A 57 30.67 -40.19 -6.64
C TYR A 57 30.39 -39.20 -5.50
N GLU A 58 30.67 -39.62 -4.27
CA GLU A 58 30.53 -38.76 -3.09
C GLU A 58 31.83 -38.80 -2.26
N VAL A 59 32.17 -37.68 -1.67
CA VAL A 59 33.26 -37.55 -0.72
C VAL A 59 32.90 -36.56 0.37
N LYS A 60 33.39 -36.72 1.58
CA LYS A 60 33.17 -35.77 2.69
C LYS A 60 34.39 -34.89 2.87
N THR A 61 34.15 -33.63 3.21
CA THR A 61 35.25 -32.72 3.59
C THR A 61 35.80 -33.05 4.97
N ASP A 62 37.08 -32.80 5.16
CA ASP A 62 37.77 -32.90 6.45
C ASP A 62 37.44 -31.69 7.37
N LYS A 63 38.06 -31.64 8.56
CA LYS A 63 37.90 -30.54 9.52
C LYS A 63 38.31 -29.16 8.98
N ASN A 64 39.14 -29.14 7.94
CA ASN A 64 39.60 -27.92 7.28
C ASN A 64 38.79 -27.60 6.01
N GLY A 65 37.66 -28.27 5.78
CA GLY A 65 36.82 -28.10 4.59
C GLY A 65 37.42 -28.69 3.32
N LYS A 66 38.53 -29.45 3.39
CA LYS A 66 39.19 -30.03 2.22
C LYS A 66 38.61 -31.39 1.88
N PHE A 67 38.51 -31.69 0.59
CA PHE A 67 38.17 -33.01 0.08
C PHE A 67 39.19 -33.50 -0.96
N PHE A 68 39.31 -34.82 -1.10
CA PHE A 68 40.11 -35.47 -2.11
C PHE A 68 39.40 -36.73 -2.57
N HIS A 69 39.31 -36.93 -3.88
CA HIS A 69 38.80 -38.14 -4.50
C HIS A 69 39.78 -38.64 -5.57
N ALA A 70 40.25 -39.88 -5.44
CA ALA A 70 41.07 -40.56 -6.43
C ALA A 70 40.21 -41.55 -7.23
N GLY A 71 40.69 -41.90 -8.42
CA GLY A 71 40.07 -42.95 -9.23
C GLY A 71 38.87 -42.50 -10.05
N LEU A 72 38.73 -41.18 -10.33
CA LEU A 72 37.74 -40.66 -11.26
C LEU A 72 38.15 -40.99 -12.71
N PRO A 73 37.28 -41.55 -13.56
CA PRO A 73 37.60 -41.70 -15.00
C PRO A 73 37.94 -40.32 -15.60
N LEU A 74 38.73 -40.30 -16.66
CA LEU A 74 38.98 -39.05 -17.38
C LEU A 74 37.67 -38.57 -18.04
N GLY A 75 37.36 -37.30 -17.87
CA GLY A 75 36.11 -36.73 -18.39
C GLY A 75 35.74 -35.39 -17.76
N ARG A 76 34.53 -34.92 -18.05
CA ARG A 76 33.99 -33.69 -17.52
C ARG A 76 33.02 -33.98 -16.36
N PHE A 77 33.20 -33.24 -15.30
CA PHE A 77 32.41 -33.40 -14.06
C PHE A 77 31.78 -32.08 -13.60
N SER A 78 30.71 -32.23 -12.85
CA SER A 78 30.19 -31.19 -11.98
C SER A 78 30.31 -31.60 -10.52
N VAL A 79 30.53 -30.63 -9.66
CA VAL A 79 30.62 -30.81 -8.22
C VAL A 79 29.52 -30.04 -7.54
N SER A 80 28.81 -30.66 -6.60
CA SER A 80 27.75 -29.99 -5.84
C SER A 80 27.87 -30.22 -4.34
N VAL A 81 27.39 -29.22 -3.57
CA VAL A 81 27.36 -29.24 -2.11
C VAL A 81 26.05 -28.63 -1.64
N LYS A 82 25.43 -29.22 -0.61
CA LYS A 82 24.21 -28.67 -0.01
C LYS A 82 24.48 -27.40 0.80
N GLN A 83 23.71 -26.36 0.51
CA GLN A 83 23.66 -25.14 1.28
C GLN A 83 22.74 -25.27 2.52
N LYS A 84 22.80 -24.32 3.45
CA LYS A 84 21.93 -24.30 4.64
C LYS A 84 20.43 -24.25 4.31
N ASN A 85 20.07 -23.63 3.18
CA ASN A 85 18.68 -23.55 2.69
C ASN A 85 18.16 -24.85 2.06
N GLY A 86 19.00 -25.92 2.03
CA GLY A 86 18.69 -27.22 1.43
C GLY A 86 18.88 -27.30 -0.08
N GLN A 87 19.22 -26.21 -0.76
CA GLN A 87 19.52 -26.21 -2.20
C GLN A 87 20.96 -26.69 -2.46
N ASP A 88 21.14 -27.30 -3.62
CA ASP A 88 22.48 -27.72 -4.06
C ASP A 88 23.14 -26.55 -4.81
N PHE A 89 24.35 -26.20 -4.35
CA PHE A 89 25.23 -25.34 -5.13
C PHE A 89 26.08 -26.24 -6.04
N LYS A 90 26.10 -25.95 -7.34
CA LYS A 90 26.74 -26.81 -8.36
C LYS A 90 27.69 -26.01 -9.24
N ILE A 91 28.91 -26.54 -9.39
CA ILE A 91 29.92 -26.07 -10.33
C ILE A 91 30.12 -27.14 -11.39
N GLY A 92 29.97 -26.82 -12.67
CA GLY A 92 30.15 -27.73 -13.80
C GLY A 92 31.43 -27.47 -14.60
N GLY A 93 31.67 -28.31 -15.60
CA GLY A 93 32.76 -28.13 -16.56
C GLY A 93 34.17 -28.47 -16.02
N ILE A 94 34.28 -29.17 -14.92
CA ILE A 94 35.55 -29.53 -14.30
C ILE A 94 36.13 -30.75 -15.05
N GLN A 95 37.33 -30.61 -15.63
CA GLN A 95 37.96 -31.66 -16.39
C GLN A 95 39.03 -32.36 -15.58
N THR A 96 38.94 -33.72 -15.41
CA THR A 96 39.96 -34.52 -14.81
C THR A 96 41.06 -34.85 -15.81
N ARG A 97 42.32 -34.79 -15.36
CA ARG A 97 43.54 -35.09 -16.13
C ARG A 97 44.37 -36.12 -15.40
N MET A 98 45.26 -36.78 -16.13
CA MET A 98 46.12 -37.83 -15.55
C MET A 98 47.28 -37.31 -14.68
N SER A 99 47.78 -36.12 -15.02
CA SER A 99 49.03 -35.61 -14.45
C SER A 99 48.85 -34.81 -13.17
N GLU A 100 47.65 -34.16 -12.99
CA GLU A 100 47.41 -33.28 -11.85
C GLU A 100 45.96 -33.43 -11.35
N PRO A 101 45.74 -33.37 -10.03
CA PRO A 101 44.40 -33.35 -9.50
C PRO A 101 43.63 -32.09 -9.99
N ALA A 102 42.40 -32.27 -10.49
CA ALA A 102 41.53 -31.16 -10.74
C ALA A 102 41.21 -30.43 -9.42
N SER A 103 41.45 -29.12 -9.35
CA SER A 103 41.27 -28.36 -8.14
C SER A 103 39.96 -27.54 -8.21
N VAL A 104 39.15 -27.65 -7.17
CA VAL A 104 37.83 -26.98 -7.08
C VAL A 104 37.73 -26.24 -5.75
N GLU A 105 37.41 -24.95 -5.79
CA GLU A 105 37.08 -24.18 -4.59
C GLU A 105 35.58 -23.84 -4.62
N ILE A 106 34.87 -24.30 -3.61
CA ILE A 106 33.46 -23.99 -3.39
C ILE A 106 33.36 -22.99 -2.22
N ASP A 107 33.08 -21.75 -2.51
CA ASP A 107 32.94 -20.70 -1.52
C ASP A 107 31.46 -20.27 -1.49
N LEU A 108 30.71 -20.84 -0.55
CA LEU A 108 29.26 -20.57 -0.43
C LEU A 108 28.97 -19.14 0.00
N GLN A 109 29.89 -18.46 0.72
CA GLN A 109 29.77 -17.06 1.07
C GLN A 109 29.71 -16.18 -0.19
N GLN A 110 30.60 -16.44 -1.15
CA GLN A 110 30.62 -15.72 -2.43
C GLN A 110 29.29 -15.87 -3.19
N GLU A 111 28.69 -17.04 -3.15
CA GLU A 111 27.42 -17.30 -3.82
C GLU A 111 26.25 -16.61 -3.12
N VAL A 112 26.22 -16.64 -1.78
CA VAL A 112 25.24 -15.88 -1.00
C VAL A 112 25.33 -14.38 -1.31
N MET A 113 26.57 -13.85 -1.34
CA MET A 113 26.79 -12.44 -1.68
C MET A 113 26.36 -12.10 -3.10
N ARG A 114 26.60 -12.97 -4.09
CA ARG A 114 26.11 -12.78 -5.47
C ARG A 114 24.60 -12.82 -5.56
N ALA A 115 23.95 -13.74 -4.86
CA ALA A 115 22.50 -13.81 -4.79
C ALA A 115 21.90 -12.55 -4.14
N GLN A 116 22.51 -12.05 -3.07
CA GLN A 116 22.14 -10.78 -2.43
C GLN A 116 22.33 -9.60 -3.39
N ALA A 117 23.48 -9.52 -4.07
CA ALA A 117 23.74 -8.48 -5.07
C ALA A 117 22.66 -8.46 -6.16
N ALA A 118 22.33 -9.63 -6.71
CA ALA A 118 21.29 -9.76 -7.74
C ALA A 118 19.90 -9.29 -7.23
N SER A 119 19.56 -9.63 -5.99
CA SER A 119 18.29 -9.19 -5.36
C SER A 119 18.21 -7.68 -5.13
N GLN A 120 19.35 -7.00 -5.16
CA GLN A 120 19.48 -5.55 -4.95
C GLN A 120 19.77 -4.80 -6.25
N GLY A 121 19.82 -5.51 -7.40
CA GLY A 121 20.14 -4.90 -8.69
C GLY A 121 21.62 -4.54 -8.86
N ILE A 122 22.51 -4.99 -7.95
CA ILE A 122 23.94 -4.80 -8.05
C ILE A 122 24.48 -5.80 -9.06
N GLN A 123 25.10 -5.31 -10.12
CA GLN A 123 25.67 -6.17 -11.16
C GLN A 123 27.01 -6.75 -10.70
N VAL A 124 27.05 -8.06 -10.53
CA VAL A 124 28.26 -8.83 -10.28
C VAL A 124 28.34 -10.00 -11.26
N GLN A 125 29.54 -10.36 -11.68
CA GLN A 125 29.70 -11.52 -12.55
C GLN A 125 29.32 -12.79 -11.80
N GLY A 126 28.44 -13.60 -12.39
CA GLY A 126 28.03 -14.91 -11.88
C GLY A 126 28.62 -16.03 -12.68
N GLY A 127 28.56 -17.25 -12.12
CA GLY A 127 29.00 -18.51 -12.77
C GLY A 127 30.23 -19.11 -12.12
N ALA A 128 30.49 -20.40 -12.45
CA ALA A 128 31.51 -21.24 -11.83
C ALA A 128 32.95 -20.69 -11.93
N ASN A 129 33.21 -19.84 -12.91
CA ASN A 129 34.51 -19.20 -13.14
C ASN A 129 34.51 -17.70 -12.90
N ALA A 130 33.47 -17.18 -12.22
CA ALA A 130 33.43 -15.76 -11.92
C ALA A 130 34.57 -15.38 -10.94
N PRO A 131 35.21 -14.21 -11.14
CA PRO A 131 36.24 -13.75 -10.22
C PRO A 131 35.62 -13.57 -8.82
N LYS A 132 36.42 -13.83 -7.79
CA LYS A 132 35.99 -13.64 -6.39
C LYS A 132 35.59 -12.17 -6.20
N LEU A 133 34.51 -11.94 -5.46
CA LEU A 133 34.13 -10.61 -5.05
C LEU A 133 35.23 -10.01 -4.17
N SER A 134 35.60 -8.77 -4.41
CA SER A 134 36.55 -8.07 -3.54
C SER A 134 35.92 -7.80 -2.16
N GLU A 135 36.75 -7.54 -1.16
CA GLU A 135 36.25 -7.13 0.18
C GLU A 135 35.39 -5.88 0.10
N GLU A 136 35.74 -4.95 -0.77
CA GLU A 136 34.96 -3.74 -1.00
C GLU A 136 33.58 -4.06 -1.60
N GLN A 137 33.50 -4.94 -2.60
CA GLN A 137 32.23 -5.37 -3.19
C GLN A 137 31.36 -6.10 -2.16
N MET A 138 31.94 -6.97 -1.35
CA MET A 138 31.22 -7.67 -0.28
C MET A 138 30.70 -6.69 0.76
N ALA A 139 31.49 -5.68 1.16
CA ALA A 139 31.06 -4.66 2.09
C ALA A 139 29.90 -3.80 1.53
N GLN A 140 29.95 -3.43 0.25
CA GLN A 140 28.88 -2.72 -0.42
C GLN A 140 27.57 -3.52 -0.45
N ILE A 141 27.65 -4.81 -0.79
CA ILE A 141 26.49 -5.71 -0.83
C ILE A 141 25.86 -5.84 0.59
N GLN A 142 26.71 -6.03 1.61
CA GLN A 142 26.24 -6.11 3.00
C GLN A 142 25.61 -4.81 3.49
N ALA A 143 26.20 -3.65 3.16
CA ALA A 143 25.66 -2.35 3.51
C ALA A 143 24.28 -2.14 2.87
N ALA A 144 24.14 -2.44 1.58
CA ALA A 144 22.87 -2.34 0.86
C ALA A 144 21.82 -3.32 1.40
N ALA A 145 22.20 -4.53 1.78
CA ALA A 145 21.31 -5.51 2.42
C ALA A 145 20.78 -4.98 3.77
N LYS A 146 21.68 -4.44 4.59
CA LYS A 146 21.32 -3.86 5.89
C LYS A 146 20.37 -2.66 5.73
N GLU A 147 20.67 -1.77 4.82
CA GLU A 147 19.79 -0.62 4.52
C GLU A 147 18.40 -1.07 4.07
N ARG A 148 18.33 -2.08 3.19
CA ARG A 148 17.06 -2.65 2.75
C ARG A 148 16.27 -3.26 3.90
N ASP A 149 16.93 -4.01 4.78
CA ASP A 149 16.28 -4.62 5.96
C ASP A 149 15.75 -3.55 6.91
N GLU A 150 16.49 -2.47 7.11
CA GLU A 150 16.05 -1.31 7.91
C GLU A 150 14.84 -0.62 7.26
N GLN A 151 14.85 -0.44 5.94
CA GLN A 151 13.69 0.12 5.21
C GLN A 151 12.46 -0.79 5.29
N ILE A 152 12.63 -2.11 5.19
CA ILE A 152 11.55 -3.07 5.35
C ILE A 152 10.95 -2.97 6.76
N LYS A 153 11.78 -2.97 7.80
CA LYS A 153 11.34 -2.83 9.20
C LYS A 153 10.60 -1.50 9.43
N LYS A 154 11.16 -0.41 8.89
CA LYS A 154 10.53 0.91 8.95
C LYS A 154 9.16 0.91 8.28
N ARG A 155 9.04 0.33 7.08
CA ARG A 155 7.76 0.20 6.37
C ARG A 155 6.76 -0.65 7.14
N GLN A 156 7.19 -1.79 7.69
CA GLN A 156 6.32 -2.66 8.49
C GLN A 156 5.82 -1.96 9.75
N ALA A 157 6.70 -1.22 10.44
CA ALA A 157 6.33 -0.43 11.62
C ALA A 157 5.33 0.68 11.26
N LEU A 158 5.56 1.42 10.17
CA LEU A 158 4.64 2.43 9.66
C LEU A 158 3.27 1.83 9.35
N THR A 159 3.24 0.75 8.53
CA THR A 159 2.00 0.10 8.12
C THR A 159 1.23 -0.42 9.35
N GLY A 160 1.89 -1.13 10.26
CA GLY A 160 1.21 -1.67 11.45
C GLY A 160 0.63 -0.57 12.35
N LYS A 161 1.34 0.54 12.53
CA LYS A 161 0.85 1.68 13.31
C LYS A 161 -0.29 2.42 12.60
N PHE A 162 -0.19 2.60 11.30
CA PHE A 162 -1.25 3.22 10.51
C PHE A 162 -2.52 2.38 10.51
N GLU A 163 -2.43 1.08 10.26
CA GLU A 163 -3.57 0.16 10.28
C GLU A 163 -4.26 0.13 11.64
N SER A 164 -3.48 0.04 12.74
CA SER A 164 -4.02 0.09 14.11
C SER A 164 -4.75 1.42 14.37
N GLY A 165 -4.17 2.54 13.94
CA GLY A 165 -4.81 3.85 14.04
C GLY A 165 -6.12 3.93 13.25
N MET A 166 -6.17 3.38 12.04
CA MET A 166 -7.38 3.34 11.22
C MET A 166 -8.48 2.43 11.80
N GLU A 167 -8.11 1.32 12.43
CA GLU A 167 -9.07 0.48 13.17
C GLU A 167 -9.66 1.23 14.37
N ALA A 168 -8.81 1.94 15.13
CA ALA A 168 -9.24 2.79 16.22
C ALA A 168 -10.18 3.92 15.74
N MET A 169 -9.90 4.52 14.56
CA MET A 169 -10.80 5.50 13.93
C MET A 169 -12.18 4.91 13.61
N LYS A 170 -12.25 3.71 13.02
CA LYS A 170 -13.51 3.01 12.75
C LYS A 170 -14.31 2.73 14.03
N ALA A 171 -13.60 2.39 15.11
CA ALA A 171 -14.19 2.19 16.44
C ALA A 171 -14.52 3.48 17.18
N LYS A 172 -14.23 4.66 16.60
CA LYS A 172 -14.33 5.99 17.24
C LYS A 172 -13.51 6.11 18.52
N ASN A 173 -12.48 5.27 18.68
CA ASN A 173 -11.51 5.37 19.75
C ASN A 173 -10.40 6.36 19.35
N TYR A 174 -10.73 7.65 19.40
CA TYR A 174 -9.86 8.71 18.91
C TYR A 174 -8.55 8.82 19.70
N ASP A 175 -8.52 8.48 20.98
CA ASP A 175 -7.30 8.50 21.78
C ASP A 175 -6.27 7.49 21.29
N GLN A 176 -6.72 6.25 21.03
CA GLN A 176 -5.86 5.22 20.45
C GLN A 176 -5.46 5.57 19.03
N ALA A 177 -6.39 6.09 18.21
CA ALA A 177 -6.10 6.53 16.85
C ALA A 177 -5.01 7.61 16.82
N ILE A 178 -5.11 8.64 17.65
CA ILE A 178 -4.10 9.69 17.77
C ILE A 178 -2.73 9.11 18.19
N THR A 179 -2.72 8.19 19.16
CA THR A 179 -1.49 7.56 19.64
C THR A 179 -0.80 6.79 18.53
N ASP A 180 -1.52 5.92 17.82
CA ASP A 180 -0.94 5.06 16.78
C ASP A 180 -0.57 5.85 15.53
N LEU A 181 -1.41 6.80 15.09
CA LEU A 181 -1.11 7.66 13.95
C LEU A 181 0.06 8.61 14.23
N THR A 182 0.22 9.09 15.47
CA THR A 182 1.40 9.87 15.87
C THR A 182 2.66 9.02 15.78
N ALA A 183 2.62 7.79 16.29
CA ALA A 183 3.74 6.86 16.16
C ALA A 183 4.04 6.52 14.68
N ALA A 184 3.03 6.41 13.82
CA ALA A 184 3.23 6.25 12.38
C ALA A 184 3.94 7.47 11.75
N ALA A 185 3.54 8.69 12.13
CA ALA A 185 4.15 9.94 11.66
C ALA A 185 5.62 10.10 12.14
N GLU A 186 5.96 9.57 13.31
CA GLU A 186 7.34 9.53 13.83
C GLU A 186 8.22 8.57 13.02
N VAL A 187 7.66 7.41 12.59
CA VAL A 187 8.36 6.45 11.73
C VAL A 187 8.66 7.05 10.37
N ASP A 188 7.69 7.71 9.75
CA ASP A 188 7.88 8.37 8.46
C ASP A 188 7.09 9.70 8.39
N PRO A 189 7.76 10.83 8.65
CA PRO A 189 7.14 12.14 8.63
C PRO A 189 6.81 12.69 7.24
N THR A 190 7.07 11.93 6.17
CA THR A 190 6.77 12.34 4.78
C THR A 190 5.42 11.82 4.27
N GLN A 191 4.71 11.06 5.08
CA GLN A 191 3.44 10.44 4.70
C GLN A 191 2.26 11.38 4.93
N HIS A 192 1.88 12.15 3.91
CA HIS A 192 0.77 13.11 4.00
C HIS A 192 -0.54 12.49 4.49
N VAL A 193 -0.83 11.23 4.10
CA VAL A 193 -2.06 10.53 4.52
C VAL A 193 -2.13 10.33 6.03
N VAL A 194 -1.00 10.08 6.70
CA VAL A 194 -0.95 9.92 8.16
C VAL A 194 -1.37 11.21 8.85
N PHE A 195 -0.88 12.35 8.37
CA PHE A 195 -1.25 13.66 8.92
C PHE A 195 -2.71 14.01 8.65
N ALA A 196 -3.25 13.67 7.48
CA ALA A 196 -4.67 13.86 7.20
C ALA A 196 -5.55 13.03 8.15
N GLN A 197 -5.18 11.77 8.43
CA GLN A 197 -5.88 10.92 9.39
C GLN A 197 -5.73 11.41 10.84
N LEU A 198 -4.58 11.97 11.21
CA LEU A 198 -4.40 12.66 12.50
C LEU A 198 -5.34 13.88 12.61
N GLY A 199 -5.48 14.65 11.54
CA GLY A 199 -6.41 15.77 11.49
C GLY A 199 -7.85 15.31 11.74
N GLU A 200 -8.27 14.23 11.11
CA GLU A 200 -9.58 13.63 11.31
C GLU A 200 -9.78 13.10 12.73
N ALA A 201 -8.77 12.40 13.28
CA ALA A 201 -8.81 11.87 14.64
C ALA A 201 -8.96 12.96 15.69
N TYR A 202 -8.16 14.04 15.58
CA TYR A 202 -8.30 15.20 16.45
C TYR A 202 -9.65 15.89 16.31
N GLY A 203 -10.15 16.07 15.09
CA GLY A 203 -11.48 16.61 14.82
C GLY A 203 -12.60 15.77 15.41
N GLY A 204 -12.53 14.45 15.27
CA GLY A 204 -13.48 13.51 15.86
C GLY A 204 -13.50 13.55 17.38
N LYS A 205 -12.30 13.61 18.02
CA LYS A 205 -12.20 13.80 19.47
C LYS A 205 -12.74 15.14 19.90
N ALA A 206 -12.44 16.22 19.17
CA ALA A 206 -12.92 17.58 19.46
C ALA A 206 -14.45 17.69 19.44
N ALA A 207 -15.12 16.93 18.58
CA ALA A 207 -16.59 16.95 18.50
C ALA A 207 -17.27 16.50 19.81
N ALA A 208 -16.63 15.60 20.57
CA ALA A 208 -17.11 15.13 21.88
C ALA A 208 -16.63 15.97 23.05
N ALA A 209 -15.57 16.77 22.87
CA ALA A 209 -14.95 17.59 23.91
C ALA A 209 -15.71 18.92 24.14
N ARG A 210 -15.41 19.61 25.26
CA ARG A 210 -16.02 20.88 25.63
C ARG A 210 -14.96 21.90 26.06
N GLY A 211 -15.34 23.18 26.06
CA GLY A 211 -14.47 24.26 26.56
C GLY A 211 -13.14 24.36 25.84
N ASP A 212 -12.09 24.61 26.61
CA ASP A 212 -10.72 24.81 26.08
C ASP A 212 -10.14 23.54 25.44
N GLU A 213 -10.47 22.36 25.93
CA GLU A 213 -10.04 21.10 25.35
C GLU A 213 -10.53 20.97 23.89
N LYS A 214 -11.80 21.29 23.65
CA LYS A 214 -12.37 21.28 22.29
C LYS A 214 -11.59 22.18 21.36
N LYS A 215 -11.27 23.40 21.82
CA LYS A 215 -10.53 24.37 21.02
C LYS A 215 -9.12 23.87 20.69
N GLN A 216 -8.38 23.37 21.67
CA GLN A 216 -7.03 22.83 21.49
C GLN A 216 -7.03 21.65 20.52
N LEU A 217 -8.04 20.78 20.59
CA LEU A 217 -8.16 19.64 19.69
C LEU A 217 -8.42 20.05 18.23
N TYR A 218 -9.25 21.09 18.00
CA TYR A 218 -9.40 21.63 16.65
C TYR A 218 -8.13 22.33 16.14
N GLU A 219 -7.38 23.01 17.02
CA GLU A 219 -6.08 23.58 16.65
C GLU A 219 -5.11 22.47 16.17
N LYS A 220 -5.02 21.36 16.92
CA LYS A 220 -4.22 20.19 16.51
C LYS A 220 -4.72 19.55 15.21
N SER A 221 -6.04 19.49 15.02
CA SER A 221 -6.64 19.01 13.77
C SER A 221 -6.20 19.88 12.59
N MET A 222 -6.27 21.19 12.73
CA MET A 222 -5.84 22.15 11.70
C MET A 222 -4.36 22.02 11.39
N GLU A 223 -3.49 21.94 12.42
CA GLU A 223 -2.04 21.73 12.24
C GLU A 223 -1.73 20.46 11.46
N ALA A 224 -2.44 19.37 11.74
CA ALA A 224 -2.26 18.10 11.06
C ALA A 224 -2.67 18.19 9.59
N TYR A 225 -3.84 18.77 9.27
CA TYR A 225 -4.25 18.99 7.87
C TYR A 225 -3.32 19.93 7.13
N GLN A 226 -2.83 20.99 7.78
CA GLN A 226 -1.88 21.89 7.17
C GLN A 226 -0.57 21.19 6.82
N LYS A 227 -0.07 20.28 7.68
CA LYS A 227 1.08 19.42 7.35
C LYS A 227 0.79 18.52 6.13
N ALA A 228 -0.39 17.89 6.09
CA ALA A 228 -0.79 17.07 4.95
C ALA A 228 -0.80 17.90 3.65
N LEU A 229 -1.39 19.10 3.67
CA LEU A 229 -1.46 20.02 2.53
C LEU A 229 -0.10 20.59 2.11
N THR A 230 0.85 20.74 3.05
CA THR A 230 2.23 21.13 2.70
C THR A 230 2.90 20.08 1.80
N MET A 231 2.55 18.81 1.96
CA MET A 231 3.09 17.70 1.17
C MET A 231 2.26 17.40 -0.08
N LYS A 232 0.93 17.65 -0.03
CA LYS A 232 -0.01 17.40 -1.12
C LYS A 232 -1.03 18.53 -1.21
N ALA A 233 -0.60 19.63 -1.82
CA ALA A 233 -1.37 20.87 -1.90
C ALA A 233 -2.55 20.84 -2.88
N ASP A 234 -2.69 19.78 -3.68
CA ASP A 234 -3.73 19.59 -4.69
C ASP A 234 -4.79 18.56 -4.31
N ASP A 235 -4.87 18.18 -3.03
CA ASP A 235 -5.86 17.21 -2.55
C ASP A 235 -7.14 17.92 -2.07
N ALA A 236 -8.17 17.89 -2.91
CA ALA A 236 -9.46 18.51 -2.61
C ALA A 236 -10.10 18.01 -1.31
N SER A 237 -9.92 16.72 -0.98
CA SER A 237 -10.46 16.14 0.26
C SER A 237 -9.76 16.71 1.49
N TYR A 238 -8.45 16.97 1.41
CA TYR A 238 -7.72 17.59 2.52
C TYR A 238 -8.14 19.03 2.72
N HIS A 239 -8.33 19.80 1.65
CA HIS A 239 -8.88 21.17 1.73
C HIS A 239 -10.27 21.17 2.35
N ASN A 240 -11.17 20.28 1.93
CA ASN A 240 -12.49 20.14 2.52
C ASN A 240 -12.45 19.83 4.02
N ASN A 241 -11.65 18.85 4.42
CA ASN A 241 -11.58 18.43 5.82
C ASN A 241 -10.89 19.48 6.70
N PHE A 242 -9.88 20.16 6.17
CA PHE A 242 -9.24 21.30 6.82
C PHE A 242 -10.24 22.43 7.03
N ALA A 243 -11.06 22.73 6.03
CA ALA A 243 -12.13 23.73 6.13
C ALA A 243 -13.15 23.40 7.23
N LEU A 244 -13.54 22.13 7.36
CA LEU A 244 -14.44 21.70 8.45
C LEU A 244 -13.81 21.91 9.82
N ALA A 245 -12.50 21.65 9.96
CA ALA A 245 -11.77 21.90 11.21
C ALA A 245 -11.68 23.40 11.51
N LEU A 246 -11.37 24.25 10.51
CA LEU A 246 -11.35 25.70 10.60
C LEU A 246 -12.71 26.25 11.02
N ALA A 247 -13.79 25.79 10.41
CA ALA A 247 -15.15 26.22 10.73
C ALA A 247 -15.55 25.88 12.15
N ASN A 248 -15.25 24.67 12.60
CA ASN A 248 -15.50 24.25 13.98
C ASN A 248 -14.65 25.00 15.00
N ALA A 249 -13.50 25.55 14.59
CA ALA A 249 -12.67 26.46 15.37
C ALA A 249 -13.15 27.93 15.31
N GLY A 250 -14.22 28.23 14.54
CA GLY A 250 -14.76 29.59 14.35
C GLY A 250 -14.06 30.44 13.29
N LYS A 251 -13.12 29.86 12.52
CA LYS A 251 -12.36 30.53 11.46
C LYS A 251 -13.09 30.44 10.10
N LEU A 252 -14.27 31.09 10.02
CA LEU A 252 -15.22 30.89 8.92
C LEU A 252 -14.69 31.35 7.56
N GLN A 253 -14.01 32.50 7.52
CA GLN A 253 -13.47 33.03 6.26
C GLN A 253 -12.40 32.13 5.66
N GLU A 254 -11.51 31.60 6.53
CA GLU A 254 -10.51 30.64 6.14
C GLU A 254 -11.16 29.34 5.64
N ALA A 255 -12.16 28.83 6.36
CA ALA A 255 -12.92 27.64 5.98
C ALA A 255 -13.60 27.80 4.60
N GLN A 256 -14.20 28.97 4.34
CA GLN A 256 -14.81 29.28 3.04
C GLN A 256 -13.79 29.24 1.92
N ALA A 257 -12.61 29.84 2.11
CA ALA A 257 -11.55 29.86 1.11
C ALA A 257 -11.09 28.43 0.77
N GLU A 258 -10.92 27.58 1.79
CA GLU A 258 -10.48 26.19 1.61
C GLU A 258 -11.54 25.32 0.90
N LEU A 259 -12.86 25.54 1.16
CA LEU A 259 -13.94 24.83 0.46
C LEU A 259 -14.08 25.26 -0.99
N VAL A 260 -13.89 26.55 -1.28
CA VAL A 260 -13.85 27.04 -2.67
C VAL A 260 -12.69 26.38 -3.41
N LYS A 261 -11.51 26.31 -2.78
CA LYS A 261 -10.34 25.65 -3.37
C LYS A 261 -10.57 24.16 -3.59
N ALA A 262 -11.23 23.46 -2.65
CA ALA A 262 -11.61 22.06 -2.84
C ALA A 262 -12.52 21.88 -4.07
N ALA A 263 -13.49 22.78 -4.26
CA ALA A 263 -14.39 22.71 -5.41
C ALA A 263 -13.70 23.03 -6.75
N GLU A 264 -12.67 23.87 -6.75
CA GLU A 264 -11.85 24.18 -7.91
C GLU A 264 -10.93 23.01 -8.29
N LEU A 265 -10.38 22.30 -7.29
CA LEU A 265 -9.51 21.15 -7.50
C LEU A 265 -10.26 19.89 -7.95
N ASP A 266 -11.51 19.74 -7.54
CA ASP A 266 -12.34 18.58 -7.84
C ASP A 266 -13.77 19.02 -8.23
N PRO A 267 -13.95 19.64 -9.42
CA PRO A 267 -15.24 20.13 -9.88
C PRO A 267 -16.37 19.09 -9.91
N PRO A 268 -16.11 17.81 -10.26
CA PRO A 268 -17.15 16.78 -10.19
C PRO A 268 -17.79 16.61 -8.81
N ASN A 269 -17.06 16.87 -7.73
CA ASN A 269 -17.54 16.84 -6.36
C ASN A 269 -17.81 18.22 -5.76
N GLY A 270 -17.74 19.27 -6.57
CA GLY A 270 -17.95 20.67 -6.15
C GLY A 270 -19.26 20.89 -5.38
N GLY A 271 -20.34 20.22 -5.80
CA GLY A 271 -21.62 20.26 -5.12
C GLY A 271 -21.53 19.88 -3.64
N ARG A 272 -20.77 18.85 -3.31
CA ARG A 272 -20.58 18.41 -1.91
C ARG A 272 -19.76 19.41 -1.09
N TYR A 273 -18.76 20.04 -1.66
CA TYR A 273 -17.95 21.04 -0.97
C TYR A 273 -18.75 22.30 -0.67
N PHE A 274 -19.54 22.79 -1.62
CA PHE A 274 -20.45 23.92 -1.39
C PHE A 274 -21.58 23.57 -0.41
N PHE A 275 -22.10 22.34 -0.44
CA PHE A 275 -23.07 21.87 0.56
C PHE A 275 -22.48 21.90 1.98
N ASN A 276 -21.26 21.40 2.16
CA ASN A 276 -20.55 21.44 3.44
C ASN A 276 -20.35 22.89 3.92
N LEU A 277 -20.01 23.79 3.01
CA LEU A 277 -19.91 25.22 3.31
C LEU A 277 -21.24 25.77 3.82
N GLY A 278 -22.36 25.48 3.12
CA GLY A 278 -23.68 25.89 3.54
C GLY A 278 -24.05 25.38 4.93
N ALA A 279 -23.76 24.11 5.23
CA ALA A 279 -24.02 23.53 6.55
C ALA A 279 -23.20 24.21 7.67
N VAL A 280 -21.93 24.52 7.42
CA VAL A 280 -21.10 25.29 8.35
C VAL A 280 -21.68 26.68 8.60
N LEU A 281 -22.08 27.37 7.55
CA LEU A 281 -22.62 28.72 7.64
C LEU A 281 -23.97 28.77 8.37
N ILE A 282 -24.81 27.72 8.23
CA ILE A 282 -26.04 27.58 9.04
C ILE A 282 -25.71 27.47 10.53
N ASN A 283 -24.79 26.60 10.89
CA ASN A 283 -24.40 26.37 12.29
C ASN A 283 -23.82 27.63 12.97
N THR A 284 -23.39 28.58 12.19
CA THR A 284 -22.80 29.84 12.64
C THR A 284 -23.76 31.04 12.41
N ASN A 285 -25.01 30.77 12.04
CA ASN A 285 -26.07 31.76 11.83
C ASN A 285 -25.82 32.76 10.66
N HIS A 286 -25.03 32.34 9.66
CA HIS A 286 -24.77 33.09 8.43
C HIS A 286 -25.75 32.66 7.32
N ILE A 287 -27.04 32.89 7.52
CA ILE A 287 -28.11 32.30 6.68
C ILE A 287 -28.01 32.73 5.21
N LYS A 288 -27.69 34.00 4.94
CA LYS A 288 -27.60 34.52 3.57
C LYS A 288 -26.46 33.85 2.81
N GLU A 289 -25.29 33.78 3.42
CA GLU A 289 -24.12 33.16 2.86
C GLU A 289 -24.31 31.62 2.68
N ALA A 290 -25.05 30.98 3.62
CA ALA A 290 -25.43 29.58 3.52
C ALA A 290 -26.34 29.34 2.30
N THR A 291 -27.31 30.24 2.06
CA THR A 291 -28.19 30.16 0.91
C THR A 291 -27.40 30.21 -0.41
N GLU A 292 -26.46 31.14 -0.52
CA GLU A 292 -25.58 31.21 -1.70
C GLU A 292 -24.69 29.95 -1.86
N ALA A 293 -24.20 29.38 -0.76
CA ALA A 293 -23.46 28.16 -0.81
C ALA A 293 -24.31 26.97 -1.27
N PHE A 294 -25.53 26.79 -0.75
CA PHE A 294 -26.43 25.73 -1.23
C PHE A 294 -26.87 25.96 -2.68
N LYS A 295 -27.03 27.20 -3.12
CA LYS A 295 -27.28 27.51 -4.53
C LYS A 295 -26.12 27.04 -5.41
N LYS A 296 -24.89 27.37 -5.06
CA LYS A 296 -23.69 26.85 -5.75
C LYS A 296 -23.62 25.31 -5.73
N ALA A 297 -24.04 24.67 -4.64
CA ALA A 297 -24.10 23.21 -4.57
C ALA A 297 -25.07 22.63 -5.60
N THR A 298 -26.28 23.25 -5.78
CA THR A 298 -27.25 22.82 -6.79
C THR A 298 -26.83 23.14 -8.22
N GLU A 299 -26.07 24.20 -8.43
CA GLU A 299 -25.49 24.57 -9.73
C GLU A 299 -24.37 23.59 -10.12
N SER A 300 -23.54 23.18 -9.16
CA SER A 300 -22.44 22.21 -9.38
C SER A 300 -22.94 20.79 -9.57
N ASP A 301 -23.98 20.38 -8.84
CA ASP A 301 -24.64 19.07 -8.98
C ASP A 301 -26.17 19.24 -9.02
N PRO A 302 -26.77 19.31 -10.23
CA PRO A 302 -28.19 19.40 -10.42
C PRO A 302 -29.04 18.22 -9.92
N ASN A 303 -28.40 17.11 -9.52
CA ASN A 303 -29.07 15.94 -8.96
C ASN A 303 -28.88 15.80 -7.44
N PHE A 304 -28.24 16.78 -6.80
CA PHE A 304 -28.01 16.75 -5.36
C PHE A 304 -29.27 17.16 -4.57
N ALA A 305 -30.15 16.19 -4.33
CA ALA A 305 -31.43 16.42 -3.67
C ALA A 305 -31.31 17.19 -2.34
N ASP A 306 -30.40 16.77 -1.44
CA ASP A 306 -30.24 17.40 -0.13
C ASP A 306 -29.85 18.89 -0.23
N ALA A 307 -29.09 19.27 -1.25
CA ALA A 307 -28.75 20.67 -1.49
C ALA A 307 -29.98 21.50 -1.85
N TYR A 308 -30.87 20.95 -2.68
CA TYR A 308 -32.16 21.62 -2.99
C TYR A 308 -33.05 21.76 -1.76
N PHE A 309 -33.10 20.74 -0.90
CA PHE A 309 -33.86 20.85 0.35
C PHE A 309 -33.31 21.95 1.25
N GLN A 310 -32.02 21.97 1.48
CA GLN A 310 -31.38 23.00 2.32
C GLN A 310 -31.53 24.41 1.73
N LEU A 311 -31.43 24.55 0.40
CA LEU A 311 -31.69 25.79 -0.29
C LEU A 311 -33.12 26.24 -0.05
N GLY A 312 -34.11 25.36 -0.21
CA GLY A 312 -35.51 25.67 0.05
C GLY A 312 -35.78 26.06 1.50
N VAL A 313 -35.17 25.38 2.47
CA VAL A 313 -35.28 25.71 3.91
C VAL A 313 -34.72 27.11 4.21
N THR A 314 -33.49 27.39 3.72
CA THR A 314 -32.84 28.69 3.98
C THR A 314 -33.61 29.85 3.31
N LEU A 315 -34.09 29.67 2.09
CA LEU A 315 -34.94 30.64 1.39
C LEU A 315 -36.28 30.86 2.09
N THR A 316 -36.89 29.80 2.66
CA THR A 316 -38.12 29.94 3.47
C THR A 316 -37.84 30.81 4.71
N GLY A 317 -36.72 30.66 5.37
CA GLY A 317 -36.29 31.51 6.50
C GLY A 317 -36.03 32.97 6.11
N MET A 318 -35.90 33.27 4.82
CA MET A 318 -35.73 34.63 4.28
C MET A 318 -37.05 35.23 3.75
N ALA A 319 -38.18 34.53 3.95
CA ALA A 319 -39.49 35.05 3.54
C ALA A 319 -39.81 36.38 4.23
N SER A 320 -40.53 37.25 3.55
CA SER A 320 -41.06 38.50 4.09
C SER A 320 -42.57 38.39 4.35
N VAL A 321 -43.13 39.35 5.08
CA VAL A 321 -44.57 39.46 5.26
C VAL A 321 -45.04 40.69 4.51
N ASP A 322 -46.03 40.52 3.63
CA ASP A 322 -46.67 41.63 2.96
C ASP A 322 -47.41 42.51 4.00
N PRO A 323 -47.04 43.77 4.14
CA PRO A 323 -47.59 44.63 5.18
C PRO A 323 -49.10 44.98 4.97
N SER A 324 -49.63 44.80 3.75
CA SER A 324 -51.01 45.11 3.42
C SER A 324 -51.97 43.95 3.61
N THR A 325 -51.46 42.70 3.35
CA THR A 325 -52.31 41.50 3.38
C THR A 325 -51.97 40.57 4.56
N GLY A 326 -50.82 40.75 5.20
CA GLY A 326 -50.32 39.85 6.20
C GLY A 326 -49.81 38.47 5.61
N ALA A 327 -49.77 38.35 4.31
CA ALA A 327 -49.39 37.12 3.63
C ALA A 327 -47.88 36.92 3.68
N ILE A 328 -47.46 35.67 3.78
CA ILE A 328 -46.03 35.28 3.67
C ILE A 328 -45.62 35.36 2.20
N VAL A 329 -44.63 36.17 1.92
CA VAL A 329 -44.00 36.30 0.59
C VAL A 329 -42.70 35.51 0.61
N PRO A 330 -42.66 34.32 -0.01
CA PRO A 330 -41.43 33.51 -0.05
C PRO A 330 -40.34 34.23 -0.83
N ALA A 331 -39.11 34.01 -0.42
CA ALA A 331 -37.96 34.47 -1.20
C ALA A 331 -37.93 33.78 -2.59
N PRO A 332 -37.46 34.49 -3.64
CA PRO A 332 -37.38 33.91 -4.99
C PRO A 332 -36.61 32.60 -5.03
N GLY A 333 -37.15 31.58 -5.73
CA GLY A 333 -36.51 30.26 -5.84
C GLY A 333 -36.90 29.26 -4.75
N THR A 334 -37.68 29.69 -3.71
CA THR A 334 -38.06 28.78 -2.60
C THR A 334 -38.89 27.61 -3.09
N LYS A 335 -39.94 27.91 -3.88
CA LYS A 335 -40.85 26.89 -4.40
C LYS A 335 -40.13 25.94 -5.33
N GLU A 336 -39.37 26.45 -6.25
CA GLU A 336 -38.61 25.71 -7.23
C GLU A 336 -37.60 24.74 -6.58
N ALA A 337 -36.90 25.18 -5.53
CA ALA A 337 -35.98 24.35 -4.79
C ALA A 337 -36.68 23.19 -4.08
N LEU A 338 -37.78 23.44 -3.37
CA LEU A 338 -38.55 22.40 -2.66
C LEU A 338 -39.20 21.41 -3.64
N GLU A 339 -39.76 21.87 -4.75
CA GLU A 339 -40.33 21.03 -5.80
C GLU A 339 -39.25 20.17 -6.46
N LYS A 340 -38.05 20.73 -6.73
CA LYS A 340 -36.91 19.98 -7.28
C LYS A 340 -36.43 18.90 -6.32
N TYR A 341 -36.35 19.17 -5.02
CA TYR A 341 -36.10 18.16 -4.01
C TYR A 341 -37.08 16.99 -4.11
N LEU A 342 -38.39 17.28 -4.14
CA LEU A 342 -39.44 16.25 -4.22
C LEU A 342 -39.41 15.48 -5.54
N GLN A 343 -38.99 16.12 -6.63
CA GLN A 343 -38.77 15.44 -7.91
C GLN A 343 -37.61 14.43 -7.82
N LEU A 344 -36.49 14.80 -7.18
CA LEU A 344 -35.31 13.98 -7.06
C LEU A 344 -35.44 12.89 -5.97
N ALA A 345 -36.15 13.20 -4.89
CA ALA A 345 -36.33 12.35 -3.72
C ALA A 345 -37.77 12.36 -3.19
N PRO A 346 -38.74 11.81 -3.95
CA PRO A 346 -40.20 11.91 -3.59
C PRO A 346 -40.54 11.18 -2.29
N SER A 347 -39.72 10.19 -1.89
CA SER A 347 -39.83 9.43 -0.64
C SER A 347 -38.61 9.63 0.25
N GLY A 348 -37.79 10.63 0.01
CA GLY A 348 -36.60 10.95 0.79
C GLY A 348 -36.95 11.37 2.24
N PRO A 349 -35.93 11.39 3.12
CA PRO A 349 -36.12 11.65 4.55
C PRO A 349 -36.78 13.02 4.81
N ASN A 350 -36.58 13.99 3.93
CA ASN A 350 -37.11 15.35 4.07
C ASN A 350 -38.37 15.58 3.23
N ALA A 351 -38.98 14.55 2.58
CA ALA A 351 -40.14 14.76 1.68
C ALA A 351 -41.36 15.31 2.38
N ALA A 352 -41.66 14.85 3.60
CA ALA A 352 -42.77 15.39 4.40
C ALA A 352 -42.55 16.85 4.79
N ALA A 353 -41.31 17.19 5.21
CA ALA A 353 -40.95 18.58 5.55
C ALA A 353 -41.04 19.52 4.33
N ALA A 354 -40.53 19.05 3.17
CA ALA A 354 -40.61 19.85 1.94
C ALA A 354 -42.06 20.13 1.50
N LYS A 355 -42.96 19.13 1.60
CA LYS A 355 -44.41 19.32 1.33
C LYS A 355 -45.04 20.33 2.28
N SER A 356 -44.78 20.19 3.59
CA SER A 356 -45.30 21.13 4.60
C SER A 356 -44.81 22.56 4.37
N LEU A 357 -43.56 22.76 3.99
CA LEU A 357 -43.04 24.08 3.63
C LEU A 357 -43.75 24.66 2.40
N LEU A 358 -43.95 23.83 1.36
CA LEU A 358 -44.70 24.26 0.16
C LEU A 358 -46.14 24.66 0.48
N GLU A 359 -46.84 23.93 1.34
CA GLU A 359 -48.19 24.29 1.82
C GLU A 359 -48.19 25.62 2.56
N THR A 360 -47.21 25.83 3.43
CA THR A 360 -47.08 27.08 4.20
C THR A 360 -46.87 28.29 3.29
N ILE A 361 -45.99 28.22 2.31
CA ILE A 361 -45.71 29.33 1.39
C ILE A 361 -46.78 29.52 0.33
N SER A 362 -47.65 28.54 0.08
CA SER A 362 -48.77 28.65 -0.88
C SER A 362 -50.04 29.25 -0.26
N GLY A 363 -50.01 29.61 1.02
CA GLY A 363 -51.13 30.24 1.69
C GLY A 363 -52.30 29.30 1.99
N SER A 364 -52.11 27.98 1.89
CA SER A 364 -53.14 26.98 2.17
C SER A 364 -53.28 26.62 3.65
N VAL A 365 -52.51 27.23 4.53
CA VAL A 365 -52.73 27.13 5.97
C VAL A 365 -53.75 28.18 6.37
N THR A 366 -55.03 27.83 6.31
CA THR A 366 -56.09 28.57 7.00
C THR A 366 -55.80 28.48 8.49
N THR A 367 -55.26 29.53 9.07
CA THR A 367 -55.25 29.72 10.51
C THR A 367 -56.68 29.79 10.95
N GLN A 368 -57.26 28.68 11.42
CA GLN A 368 -58.44 28.74 12.27
C GLN A 368 -58.03 29.40 13.59
N VAL A 369 -57.95 30.71 13.59
CA VAL A 369 -58.09 31.48 14.83
C VAL A 369 -59.52 31.30 15.26
N GLY A 370 -59.71 30.34 16.19
CA GLY A 370 -61.00 30.04 16.77
C GLY A 370 -61.63 31.31 17.38
N GLY A 371 -62.56 31.89 16.68
CA GLY A 371 -63.48 32.80 17.24
C GLY A 371 -64.44 32.09 18.19
N SER A 372 -64.06 31.91 19.45
CA SER A 372 -64.99 31.61 20.53
C SER A 372 -65.53 32.90 21.07
N SER A 373 -66.51 33.52 20.39
CA SER A 373 -67.33 34.56 20.96
C SER A 373 -68.74 34.36 20.44
N GLY A 374 -69.64 33.93 21.32
CA GLY A 374 -71.08 34.14 21.15
C GLY A 374 -72.00 32.94 21.23
N GLN A 375 -72.05 32.25 22.38
CA GLN A 375 -73.30 31.60 22.82
C GLN A 375 -73.40 31.61 24.35
N GLN A 376 -73.61 32.79 24.92
CA GLN A 376 -74.25 32.94 26.20
C GLN A 376 -75.38 33.94 26.00
N GLN A 377 -76.57 33.40 25.85
CA GLN A 377 -77.84 34.01 26.32
C GLN A 377 -78.99 33.33 25.64
N GLN A 378 -79.61 32.36 26.29
CA GLN A 378 -81.06 32.19 26.37
C GLN A 378 -81.40 30.95 27.21
N ARG A 379 -81.44 31.14 28.51
CA ARG A 379 -82.33 30.41 29.41
C ARG A 379 -82.73 31.35 30.52
N ARG A 380 -83.89 32.03 30.24
CA ARG A 380 -84.84 32.50 31.20
C ARG A 380 -86.17 32.50 30.50
N ARG A 381 -86.95 31.46 30.70
CA ARG A 381 -88.35 31.42 31.19
C ARG A 381 -88.82 29.98 31.20
#